data_7ed0101583ab4411759315a5039c179a
#
_entry.id   7ed0101583ab4411759315a5039c179a
#
_cell.length_a   1.000
_cell.length_b   1.000
_cell.length_c   1.000
_cell.angle_alpha   90.00
_cell.angle_beta   90.00
_cell.angle_gamma   90.00
#
_symmetry.space_group_name_H-M   'P 1'
#
loop_
_entity.id
_entity.type
_entity.pdbx_description
1 polymer ?
#
loop_
_entity_poly.entity_id
_entity_poly.type
_entity_poly.pdbx_seq_one_letter_code
_entity_poly.pdbx_strand_id
1 'polypeptide(L)'
;MCRRIENCPEGGYCLAVVASFALTSTFSAVEVLPFFFSVCIALLGSLVALRFAASGDERSLGSMLLSFFILGALTTYFDFLVTPALTLLLPLAWFFLARVELGERVRTRALLVTGVALAAFWCLGYGLLWLSKWALASLMLGINVFDLGINQFLFRSGA
;
A
#
# COMPACT_ATOMS: atom_id res chain seq x y z
N MET A 1 -24.52 19.86 -16.93
CA MET A 1 -23.09 19.64 -16.96
C MET A 1 -22.79 18.15 -16.73
N CYS A 2 -23.48 17.28 -17.45
CA CYS A 2 -23.50 15.82 -17.18
C CYS A 2 -23.36 15.02 -18.50
N ARG A 3 -22.41 15.38 -19.38
CA ARG A 3 -22.23 14.73 -20.70
C ARG A 3 -20.78 14.41 -21.05
N ARG A 4 -19.94 14.12 -20.06
CA ARG A 4 -18.52 13.75 -20.31
C ARG A 4 -18.10 12.42 -19.71
N ILE A 5 -19.03 11.60 -19.24
CA ILE A 5 -18.73 10.30 -18.61
C ILE A 5 -18.86 9.14 -19.60
N GLU A 6 -19.49 9.36 -20.77
CA GLU A 6 -19.78 8.26 -21.73
C GLU A 6 -18.60 7.83 -22.62
N ASN A 7 -17.47 8.54 -22.59
CA ASN A 7 -16.28 8.17 -23.39
C ASN A 7 -15.02 7.94 -22.56
N CYS A 8 -15.14 7.61 -21.29
CA CYS A 8 -13.99 7.09 -20.56
C CYS A 8 -13.72 5.65 -21.02
N PRO A 9 -12.56 5.35 -21.59
CA PRO A 9 -12.23 3.98 -22.00
C PRO A 9 -11.89 3.14 -20.75
N GLU A 10 -12.87 3.02 -19.83
CA GLU A 10 -12.70 2.24 -18.60
C GLU A 10 -12.23 0.81 -18.90
N GLY A 11 -12.72 0.22 -20.00
CA GLY A 11 -12.25 -1.07 -20.48
C GLY A 11 -10.78 -1.07 -20.94
N GLY A 12 -10.30 0.06 -21.48
CA GLY A 12 -8.92 0.19 -21.96
C GLY A 12 -7.90 0.24 -20.83
N TYR A 13 -8.21 0.95 -19.73
CA TYR A 13 -7.33 0.99 -18.55
C TYR A 13 -7.30 -0.34 -17.82
N CYS A 14 -8.44 -1.01 -17.63
CA CYS A 14 -8.47 -2.36 -17.06
C CYS A 14 -7.69 -3.35 -17.92
N LEU A 15 -7.84 -3.30 -19.25
CA LEU A 15 -7.09 -4.14 -20.17
C LEU A 15 -5.59 -3.83 -20.15
N ALA A 16 -5.19 -2.56 -20.08
CA ALA A 16 -3.80 -2.15 -19.98
C ALA A 16 -3.16 -2.61 -18.67
N VAL A 17 -3.87 -2.52 -17.54
CA VAL A 17 -3.40 -3.02 -16.26
C VAL A 17 -3.26 -4.55 -16.28
N VAL A 18 -4.26 -5.28 -16.77
CA VAL A 18 -4.22 -6.75 -16.89
C VAL A 18 -3.11 -7.18 -17.86
N ALA A 19 -2.97 -6.51 -19.00
CA ALA A 19 -1.91 -6.79 -19.97
C ALA A 19 -0.52 -6.49 -19.40
N SER A 20 -0.37 -5.40 -18.63
CA SER A 20 0.88 -5.07 -17.94
C SER A 20 1.27 -6.16 -16.92
N PHE A 21 0.30 -6.65 -16.14
CA PHE A 21 0.52 -7.78 -15.23
C PHE A 21 0.87 -9.07 -15.97
N ALA A 22 0.22 -9.34 -17.10
CA ALA A 22 0.51 -10.52 -17.92
C ALA A 22 1.91 -10.46 -18.57
N LEU A 23 2.29 -9.28 -19.08
CA LEU A 23 3.59 -9.07 -19.75
C LEU A 23 4.77 -9.10 -18.78
N THR A 24 4.58 -8.71 -17.52
CA THR A 24 5.65 -8.73 -16.51
C THR A 24 5.89 -10.10 -15.87
N SER A 25 5.32 -11.16 -16.40
CA SER A 25 5.41 -12.53 -15.84
C SER A 25 4.96 -12.61 -14.36
N THR A 26 4.21 -11.62 -13.90
CA THR A 26 3.73 -11.56 -12.52
C THR A 26 2.75 -12.70 -12.24
N PHE A 27 2.14 -13.28 -13.28
CA PHE A 27 1.30 -14.47 -13.14
C PHE A 27 2.07 -15.69 -12.63
N SER A 28 3.33 -15.87 -13.02
CA SER A 28 4.16 -16.95 -12.49
C SER A 28 4.57 -16.71 -11.01
N ALA A 29 4.62 -15.46 -10.60
CA ALA A 29 4.86 -15.09 -9.20
C ALA A 29 3.60 -15.21 -8.31
N VAL A 30 2.40 -15.15 -8.90
CA VAL A 30 1.11 -15.36 -8.20
C VAL A 30 0.94 -16.83 -7.75
N GLU A 31 1.67 -17.77 -8.35
CA GLU A 31 1.71 -19.17 -7.89
C GLU A 31 2.34 -19.31 -6.50
N VAL A 32 3.11 -18.31 -6.05
CA VAL A 32 3.63 -18.26 -4.69
C VAL A 32 2.59 -17.59 -3.80
N LEU A 33 1.97 -18.35 -2.90
CA LEU A 33 0.89 -17.91 -2.01
C LEU A 33 1.10 -16.53 -1.36
N PRO A 34 2.30 -16.16 -0.88
CA PRO A 34 2.57 -14.82 -0.34
C PRO A 34 2.32 -13.69 -1.35
N PHE A 35 2.68 -13.88 -2.62
CA PHE A 35 2.49 -12.88 -3.67
C PHE A 35 1.01 -12.63 -3.98
N PHE A 36 0.21 -13.68 -3.99
CA PHE A 36 -1.24 -13.57 -4.20
C PHE A 36 -1.90 -12.66 -3.17
N PHE A 37 -1.59 -12.84 -1.89
CA PHE A 37 -2.14 -12.00 -0.83
C PHE A 37 -1.66 -10.54 -0.94
N SER A 38 -0.39 -10.30 -1.28
CA SER A 38 0.12 -8.94 -1.51
C SER A 38 -0.64 -8.21 -2.61
N VAL A 39 -0.90 -8.89 -3.72
CA VAL A 39 -1.69 -8.33 -4.83
C VAL A 39 -3.12 -8.05 -4.39
N CYS A 40 -3.77 -8.98 -3.68
CA CYS A 40 -5.13 -8.77 -3.17
C CYS A 40 -5.21 -7.57 -2.22
N ILE A 41 -4.25 -7.43 -1.29
CA ILE A 41 -4.19 -6.30 -0.36
C ILE A 41 -3.97 -4.98 -1.12
N ALA A 42 -3.06 -4.97 -2.10
CA ALA A 42 -2.79 -3.79 -2.92
C ALA A 42 -4.02 -3.37 -3.74
N LEU A 43 -4.75 -4.33 -4.32
CA LEU A 43 -5.98 -4.06 -5.07
C LEU A 43 -7.10 -3.54 -4.14
N LEU A 44 -7.31 -4.16 -2.98
CA LEU A 44 -8.29 -3.68 -2.00
C LEU A 44 -7.94 -2.27 -1.52
N GLY A 45 -6.67 -2.00 -1.24
CA GLY A 45 -6.18 -0.68 -0.90
C GLY A 45 -6.43 0.34 -2.00
N SER A 46 -6.25 -0.05 -3.25
CA SER A 46 -6.52 0.80 -4.42
C SER A 46 -8.00 1.16 -4.54
N LEU A 47 -8.90 0.20 -4.34
CA LEU A 47 -10.34 0.44 -4.34
C LEU A 47 -10.76 1.41 -3.22
N VAL A 48 -10.19 1.25 -2.04
CA VAL A 48 -10.40 2.17 -0.90
C VAL A 48 -9.88 3.57 -1.26
N ALA A 49 -8.68 3.68 -1.80
CA ALA A 49 -8.08 4.95 -2.20
C ALA A 49 -8.92 5.68 -3.26
N LEU A 50 -9.44 4.96 -4.26
CA LEU A 50 -10.34 5.50 -5.28
C LEU A 50 -11.64 6.02 -4.69
N ARG A 51 -12.25 5.29 -3.75
CA ARG A 51 -13.47 5.74 -3.07
C ARG A 51 -13.26 7.05 -2.31
N PHE A 52 -12.16 7.17 -1.59
CA PHE A 52 -11.83 8.40 -0.88
C PHE A 52 -11.46 9.55 -1.83
N ALA A 53 -10.79 9.27 -2.95
CA ALA A 53 -10.51 10.27 -3.95
C ALA A 53 -11.80 10.86 -4.55
N ALA A 54 -12.83 10.03 -4.74
CA ALA A 54 -14.11 10.44 -5.31
C ALA A 54 -15.02 11.20 -4.32
N SER A 55 -14.89 10.98 -3.00
CA SER A 55 -15.79 11.57 -2.01
C SER A 55 -15.54 13.06 -1.71
N GLY A 56 -14.33 13.58 -1.98
CA GLY A 56 -14.01 15.02 -1.86
C GLY A 56 -14.18 15.63 -0.45
N ASP A 57 -14.58 14.87 0.55
CA ASP A 57 -14.90 15.36 1.89
C ASP A 57 -13.67 15.36 2.81
N GLU A 58 -13.40 16.50 3.46
CA GLU A 58 -12.29 16.62 4.41
C GLU A 58 -12.41 15.66 5.62
N ARG A 59 -13.62 15.28 6.00
CA ARG A 59 -13.86 14.26 7.05
C ARG A 59 -13.38 12.87 6.62
N SER A 60 -13.23 12.65 5.35
CA SER A 60 -12.74 11.37 4.80
C SER A 60 -11.23 11.18 4.99
N LEU A 61 -10.45 12.27 5.23
CA LEU A 61 -9.00 12.18 5.39
C LEU A 61 -8.58 11.29 6.56
N GLY A 62 -9.23 11.43 7.72
CA GLY A 62 -8.95 10.57 8.87
C GLY A 62 -9.20 9.09 8.60
N SER A 63 -10.31 8.78 7.94
CA SER A 63 -10.64 7.41 7.54
C SER A 63 -9.66 6.86 6.51
N MET A 64 -9.18 7.71 5.60
CA MET A 64 -8.18 7.34 4.61
C MET A 64 -6.81 7.06 5.26
N LEU A 65 -6.36 7.89 6.20
CA LEU A 65 -5.14 7.67 6.98
C LEU A 65 -5.22 6.35 7.76
N LEU A 66 -6.37 6.10 8.43
CA LEU A 66 -6.61 4.85 9.13
C LEU A 66 -6.58 3.64 8.19
N SER A 67 -7.13 3.76 6.99
CA SER A 67 -7.11 2.70 5.99
C SER A 67 -5.69 2.36 5.55
N PHE A 68 -4.83 3.36 5.32
CA PHE A 68 -3.43 3.15 5.00
C PHE A 68 -2.65 2.55 6.16
N PHE A 69 -2.96 2.93 7.40
CA PHE A 69 -2.40 2.29 8.59
C PHE A 69 -2.76 0.79 8.64
N ILE A 70 -4.03 0.46 8.40
CA ILE A 70 -4.50 -0.94 8.36
C ILE A 70 -3.84 -1.72 7.21
N LEU A 71 -3.68 -1.09 6.04
CA LEU A 71 -2.97 -1.72 4.91
C LEU A 71 -1.52 -2.05 5.27
N GLY A 72 -0.81 -1.14 5.94
CA GLY A 72 0.55 -1.38 6.43
C GLY A 72 0.60 -2.54 7.42
N ALA A 73 -0.32 -2.56 8.38
CA ALA A 73 -0.44 -3.64 9.35
C ALA A 73 -0.73 -4.99 8.69
N LEU A 74 -1.70 -5.06 7.77
CA LEU A 74 -2.03 -6.27 7.02
C LEU A 74 -0.83 -6.77 6.21
N THR A 75 -0.08 -5.87 5.59
CA THR A 75 1.13 -6.22 4.85
C THR A 75 2.12 -6.96 5.73
N THR A 76 2.39 -6.44 6.93
CA THR A 76 3.29 -7.10 7.89
C THR A 76 2.69 -8.39 8.46
N TYR A 77 1.37 -8.43 8.66
CA TYR A 77 0.70 -9.60 9.21
C TYR A 77 0.95 -10.84 8.36
N PHE A 78 0.82 -10.69 7.04
CA PHE A 78 1.07 -11.78 6.08
C PHE A 78 2.55 -11.99 5.75
N ASP A 79 3.47 -11.26 6.39
CA ASP A 79 4.92 -11.40 6.29
C ASP A 79 5.49 -11.18 4.88
N PHE A 80 4.99 -10.16 4.20
CA PHE A 80 5.41 -9.83 2.84
C PHE A 80 6.69 -8.98 2.81
N LEU A 81 7.80 -9.55 3.24
CA LEU A 81 9.11 -8.92 3.06
C LEU A 81 9.50 -8.77 1.59
N VAL A 82 8.82 -9.51 0.70
CA VAL A 82 9.19 -9.57 -0.72
C VAL A 82 8.68 -8.35 -1.51
N THR A 83 7.49 -7.83 -1.19
CA THR A 83 6.90 -6.70 -1.94
C THR A 83 6.10 -5.72 -1.09
N PRO A 84 6.63 -5.23 0.04
CA PRO A 84 5.89 -4.27 0.87
C PRO A 84 5.60 -2.96 0.10
N ALA A 85 6.47 -2.59 -0.83
CA ALA A 85 6.31 -1.40 -1.65
C ALA A 85 5.05 -1.46 -2.54
N LEU A 86 4.63 -2.64 -3.00
CA LEU A 86 3.45 -2.79 -3.86
C LEU A 86 2.17 -2.36 -3.14
N THR A 87 2.01 -2.75 -1.87
CA THR A 87 0.82 -2.45 -1.07
C THR A 87 0.71 -0.98 -0.65
N LEU A 88 1.81 -0.22 -0.74
CA LEU A 88 1.83 1.22 -0.56
C LEU A 88 1.68 1.96 -1.89
N LEU A 89 2.54 1.64 -2.86
CA LEU A 89 2.68 2.44 -4.08
C LEU A 89 1.46 2.33 -5.00
N LEU A 90 0.86 1.14 -5.11
CA LEU A 90 -0.29 0.95 -6.00
C LEU A 90 -1.53 1.74 -5.53
N PRO A 91 -1.98 1.67 -4.26
CA PRO A 91 -3.07 2.51 -3.76
C PRO A 91 -2.76 4.00 -3.84
N LEU A 92 -1.52 4.39 -3.58
CA LEU A 92 -1.09 5.79 -3.64
C LEU A 92 -1.12 6.32 -5.07
N ALA A 93 -0.66 5.53 -6.04
CA ALA A 93 -0.71 5.89 -7.46
C ALA A 93 -2.16 6.09 -7.94
N TRP A 94 -3.06 5.17 -7.59
CA TRP A 94 -4.48 5.30 -7.92
C TRP A 94 -5.14 6.51 -7.25
N PHE A 95 -4.78 6.82 -6.02
CA PHE A 95 -5.24 8.04 -5.35
C PHE A 95 -4.85 9.30 -6.11
N PHE A 96 -3.56 9.41 -6.51
CA PHE A 96 -3.08 10.57 -7.24
C PHE A 96 -3.70 10.68 -8.64
N LEU A 97 -3.79 9.56 -9.36
CA LEU A 97 -4.42 9.53 -10.69
C LEU A 97 -5.87 10.00 -10.62
N ALA A 98 -6.65 9.48 -9.68
CA ALA A 98 -8.05 9.86 -9.51
C ALA A 98 -8.20 11.36 -9.19
N ARG A 99 -7.33 11.93 -8.35
CA ARG A 99 -7.35 13.39 -8.05
C ARG A 99 -7.00 14.24 -9.24
N VAL A 100 -6.07 13.81 -10.08
CA VAL A 100 -5.71 14.51 -11.32
C VAL A 100 -6.85 14.45 -12.33
N GLU A 101 -7.49 13.29 -12.52
CA GLU A 101 -8.60 13.10 -13.47
C GLU A 101 -9.86 13.88 -13.09
N LEU A 102 -10.16 14.01 -11.79
CA LEU A 102 -11.30 14.79 -11.30
C LEU A 102 -11.15 16.30 -11.57
N GLY A 103 -10.01 16.72 -12.12
CA GLY A 103 -9.80 18.11 -12.55
C GLY A 103 -9.78 19.11 -11.40
N GLU A 104 -9.68 18.64 -10.17
CA GLU A 104 -9.47 19.50 -9.03
C GLU A 104 -8.14 20.24 -9.25
N ARG A 105 -8.18 21.57 -9.25
CA ARG A 105 -6.97 22.39 -9.16
C ARG A 105 -6.34 22.24 -7.78
N VAL A 106 -6.02 20.99 -7.41
CA VAL A 106 -5.39 20.72 -6.13
C VAL A 106 -3.97 21.26 -6.23
N ARG A 107 -3.66 22.15 -5.31
CA ARG A 107 -2.31 22.71 -5.20
C ARG A 107 -1.34 21.53 -5.03
N THR A 108 -0.39 21.36 -5.94
CA THR A 108 0.59 20.24 -5.95
C THR A 108 1.20 19.98 -4.56
N ARG A 109 1.43 21.05 -3.79
CA ARG A 109 1.92 20.96 -2.43
C ARG A 109 0.95 20.21 -1.49
N ALA A 110 -0.36 20.44 -1.62
CA ALA A 110 -1.35 19.76 -0.79
C ALA A 110 -1.41 18.25 -1.12
N LEU A 111 -1.36 17.90 -2.41
CA LEU A 111 -1.28 16.49 -2.84
C LEU A 111 -0.04 15.80 -2.29
N LEU A 112 1.13 16.44 -2.37
CA LEU A 112 2.38 15.88 -1.84
C LEU A 112 2.31 15.67 -0.33
N VAL A 113 1.79 16.65 0.42
CA VAL A 113 1.64 16.54 1.89
C VAL A 113 0.70 15.40 2.24
N THR A 114 -0.43 15.27 1.54
CA THR A 114 -1.36 14.14 1.76
C THR A 114 -0.69 12.81 1.43
N GLY A 115 0.02 12.71 0.32
CA GLY A 115 0.74 11.50 -0.06
C GLY A 115 1.80 11.08 0.97
N VAL A 116 2.57 12.04 1.48
CA VAL A 116 3.56 11.79 2.54
C VAL A 116 2.88 11.34 3.84
N ALA A 117 1.74 11.97 4.21
CA ALA A 117 0.98 11.57 5.38
C ALA A 117 0.45 10.13 5.25
N LEU A 118 -0.10 9.76 4.09
CA LEU A 118 -0.57 8.40 3.81
C LEU A 118 0.57 7.37 3.90
N ALA A 119 1.71 7.69 3.31
CA ALA A 119 2.90 6.83 3.39
C ALA A 119 3.41 6.69 4.84
N ALA A 120 3.40 7.78 5.62
CA ALA A 120 3.80 7.75 7.02
C ALA A 120 2.87 6.87 7.87
N PHE A 121 1.55 6.97 7.67
CA PHE A 121 0.58 6.12 8.38
C PHE A 121 0.71 4.64 7.97
N TRP A 122 0.96 4.36 6.69
CA TRP A 122 1.26 3.01 6.25
C TRP A 122 2.53 2.46 6.92
N CYS A 123 3.62 3.25 6.97
CA CYS A 123 4.86 2.88 7.64
C CYS A 123 4.67 2.65 9.15
N LEU A 124 3.82 3.47 9.80
CA LEU A 124 3.47 3.28 11.21
C LEU A 124 2.74 1.95 11.43
N GLY A 125 1.73 1.64 10.61
CA GLY A 125 1.00 0.37 10.70
C GLY A 125 1.93 -0.83 10.48
N TYR A 126 2.77 -0.75 9.44
CA TYR A 126 3.76 -1.77 9.12
C TYR A 126 4.75 -1.97 10.26
N GLY A 127 5.37 -0.88 10.74
CA GLY A 127 6.40 -0.93 11.77
C GLY A 127 5.88 -1.36 13.14
N LEU A 128 4.72 -0.85 13.56
CA LEU A 128 4.12 -1.22 14.85
C LEU A 128 3.78 -2.72 14.91
N LEU A 129 3.19 -3.27 13.84
CA LEU A 129 2.88 -4.69 13.84
C LEU A 129 4.15 -5.55 13.73
N TRP A 130 5.16 -5.10 13.01
CA TRP A 130 6.45 -5.77 12.95
C TRP A 130 7.13 -5.80 14.32
N LEU A 131 7.19 -4.66 15.02
CA LEU A 131 7.72 -4.58 16.38
C LEU A 131 6.93 -5.44 17.38
N SER A 132 5.59 -5.47 17.26
CA SER A 132 4.76 -6.30 18.14
C SER A 132 5.01 -7.79 17.97
N LYS A 133 5.25 -8.26 16.73
CA LYS A 133 5.65 -9.67 16.47
C LYS A 133 6.99 -10.00 17.17
N TRP A 134 7.97 -9.12 17.09
CA TRP A 134 9.27 -9.33 17.73
C TRP A 134 9.18 -9.27 19.25
N ALA A 135 8.40 -8.35 19.79
CA ALA A 135 8.14 -8.27 21.22
C ALA A 135 7.45 -9.54 21.73
N LEU A 136 6.42 -10.02 21.02
CA LEU A 136 5.72 -11.25 21.34
C LEU A 136 6.65 -12.47 21.28
N ALA A 137 7.45 -12.58 20.23
CA ALA A 137 8.43 -13.65 20.07
C ALA A 137 9.46 -13.64 21.22
N SER A 138 9.97 -12.45 21.60
CA SER A 138 10.89 -12.32 22.74
C SER A 138 10.26 -12.76 24.05
N LEU A 139 8.98 -12.42 24.26
CA LEU A 139 8.24 -12.82 25.47
C LEU A 139 8.00 -14.33 25.54
N MET A 140 7.64 -14.95 24.40
CA MET A 140 7.34 -16.39 24.34
C MET A 140 8.59 -17.26 24.42
N LEU A 141 9.70 -16.81 23.83
CA LEU A 141 10.95 -17.58 23.79
C LEU A 141 11.86 -17.31 25.00
N GLY A 142 11.58 -16.26 25.79
CA GLY A 142 12.42 -15.84 26.91
C GLY A 142 13.81 -15.35 26.49
N ILE A 143 14.00 -14.99 25.21
CA ILE A 143 15.25 -14.48 24.63
C ILE A 143 14.99 -13.12 23.97
N ASN A 144 16.04 -12.28 23.90
CA ASN A 144 15.94 -11.00 23.23
C ASN A 144 16.07 -11.19 21.70
N VAL A 145 14.93 -11.32 21.02
CA VAL A 145 14.88 -11.49 19.55
C VAL A 145 15.42 -10.27 18.82
N PHE A 146 15.34 -9.07 19.44
CA PHE A 146 15.89 -7.83 18.86
C PHE A 146 17.41 -7.90 18.70
N ASP A 147 18.13 -8.41 19.70
CA ASP A 147 19.59 -8.57 19.62
C ASP A 147 19.98 -9.56 18.52
N LEU A 148 19.22 -10.64 18.36
CA LEU A 148 19.44 -11.60 17.27
C LEU A 148 19.25 -10.95 15.89
N GLY A 149 18.21 -10.13 15.75
CA GLY A 149 17.91 -9.42 14.51
C GLY A 149 19.00 -8.38 14.16
N ILE A 150 19.44 -7.62 15.15
CA ILE A 150 20.51 -6.63 14.97
C ILE A 150 21.82 -7.34 14.58
N ASN A 151 22.18 -8.43 15.25
CA ASN A 151 23.38 -9.20 14.94
C ASN A 151 23.33 -9.80 13.52
N GLN A 152 22.17 -10.28 13.07
CA GLN A 152 22.00 -10.73 11.69
C GLN A 152 22.13 -9.58 10.67
N PHE A 153 21.59 -8.41 10.99
CA PHE A 153 21.72 -7.24 10.13
C PHE A 153 23.19 -6.80 10.02
N LEU A 154 23.89 -6.69 11.14
CA LEU A 154 25.32 -6.35 11.18
C LEU A 154 26.16 -7.38 10.40
N PHE A 155 25.90 -8.66 10.59
CA PHE A 155 26.59 -9.72 9.84
C PHE A 155 26.38 -9.59 8.32
N ARG A 156 25.18 -9.26 7.87
CA ARG A 156 24.88 -9.08 6.43
C ARG A 156 25.43 -7.79 5.86
N SER A 157 25.56 -6.74 6.67
CA SER A 157 26.14 -5.46 6.25
C SER A 157 27.67 -5.45 6.23
N GLY A 158 28.31 -6.53 6.68
CA GLY A 158 29.76 -6.65 6.69
C GLY A 158 30.44 -5.82 7.79
N ALA A 159 29.70 -5.45 8.84
CA ALA A 159 30.18 -4.70 9.98
C ALA A 159 30.58 -5.64 11.13
#